data_5166ce27fae234451e8298e0e61ed241
#
_entry.id   5166ce27fae234451e8298e0e61ed241
#
_cell.length_a   1.000
_cell.length_b   1.000
_cell.length_c   1.000
_cell.angle_alpha   90.00
_cell.angle_beta   90.00
_cell.angle_gamma   90.00
#
_symmetry.space_group_name_H-M   'P 1'
#
loop_
_entity.id
_entity.type
_entity.pdbx_description
1 polymer ?
#
loop_
_entity_poly.entity_id
_entity_poly.type
_entity_poly.pdbx_seq_one_letter_code
_entity_poly.pdbx_strand_id
1 'polypeptide(L)'
;DALGTLRILEVIKLIKNEKKIKFYQASTSELYGDTNQIPQNELTPFNPRSPYAIAKQYAHYTTINYREAYGLFACNGILFNHESPLRGETFVTKKITRGLARIKMGLQKKIYLGNIYSKRDWGHVEDYVEAQWLMLQQEVPEDFVIATENQKTVKEFINACAEKLNIGLSWKGKGVNEKAYDPTGNPIVEISESYFRKTDVGNLLGDASKAKQKLNWRAKKSFNQLLDEMIKYDIDEAKKLIK
;
A
#
# COMPACT_ATOMS: atom_id res chain seq x y z
N ASP A 1 13.05 7.60 -7.96
CA ASP A 1 12.39 6.48 -8.63
C ASP A 1 12.87 6.31 -10.06
N ALA A 2 12.48 7.16 -11.04
CA ALA A 2 12.76 6.94 -12.45
C ALA A 2 14.27 6.79 -12.76
N LEU A 3 15.03 7.89 -12.69
CA LEU A 3 16.46 7.91 -13.04
C LEU A 3 17.33 7.04 -12.12
N GLY A 4 16.92 6.84 -10.87
CA GLY A 4 17.64 5.97 -9.94
C GLY A 4 17.67 4.53 -10.43
N THR A 5 16.54 4.00 -10.90
CA THR A 5 16.43 2.65 -11.48
C THR A 5 17.31 2.51 -12.72
N LEU A 6 17.23 3.46 -13.65
CA LEU A 6 18.07 3.46 -14.84
C LEU A 6 19.56 3.41 -14.48
N ARG A 7 20.03 4.25 -13.54
CA ARG A 7 21.43 4.28 -13.12
C ARG A 7 21.91 2.95 -12.55
N ILE A 8 21.07 2.29 -11.72
CA ILE A 8 21.42 0.98 -11.16
C ILE A 8 21.52 -0.07 -12.27
N LEU A 9 20.56 -0.12 -13.18
CA LEU A 9 20.57 -1.06 -14.31
C LEU A 9 21.76 -0.84 -15.25
N GLU A 10 22.13 0.42 -15.54
CA GLU A 10 23.35 0.74 -16.31
C GLU A 10 24.61 0.23 -15.60
N VAL A 11 24.72 0.42 -14.28
CA VAL A 11 25.86 -0.10 -13.51
C VAL A 11 25.89 -1.62 -13.56
N ILE A 12 24.76 -2.31 -13.38
CA ILE A 12 24.70 -3.78 -13.44
C ILE A 12 25.18 -4.27 -14.81
N LYS A 13 24.72 -3.66 -15.90
CA LYS A 13 25.12 -3.99 -17.28
C LYS A 13 26.63 -3.89 -17.51
N LEU A 14 27.32 -2.97 -16.83
CA LEU A 14 28.76 -2.77 -16.95
C LEU A 14 29.61 -3.74 -16.10
N ILE A 15 29.00 -4.50 -15.19
CA ILE A 15 29.73 -5.41 -14.31
C ILE A 15 30.06 -6.71 -15.06
N LYS A 16 31.29 -7.20 -14.96
CA LYS A 16 31.78 -8.42 -15.68
C LYS A 16 31.02 -9.70 -15.39
N ASN A 17 30.24 -9.81 -14.39
CA ASN A 17 29.41 -10.98 -14.04
C ASN A 17 27.94 -10.58 -13.86
N GLU A 18 27.44 -9.74 -14.75
CA GLU A 18 26.07 -9.19 -14.70
C GLU A 18 24.99 -10.26 -14.58
N LYS A 19 25.19 -11.43 -15.22
CA LYS A 19 24.25 -12.58 -15.15
C LYS A 19 24.09 -13.18 -13.76
N LYS A 20 25.00 -12.90 -12.83
CA LYS A 20 24.92 -13.36 -11.43
C LYS A 20 24.13 -12.38 -10.54
N ILE A 21 23.92 -11.17 -11.04
CA ILE A 21 23.21 -10.13 -10.28
C ILE A 21 21.72 -10.22 -10.59
N LYS A 22 20.93 -10.38 -9.57
CA LYS A 22 19.47 -10.38 -9.69
C LYS A 22 18.93 -9.05 -9.18
N PHE A 23 18.19 -8.35 -10.02
CA PHE A 23 17.62 -7.05 -9.73
C PHE A 23 16.10 -7.14 -9.55
N TYR A 24 15.62 -6.60 -8.44
CA TYR A 24 14.19 -6.44 -8.16
C TYR A 24 13.83 -4.95 -8.19
N GLN A 25 12.84 -4.60 -8.98
CA GLN A 25 12.21 -3.27 -9.00
C GLN A 25 10.91 -3.28 -8.22
N ALA A 26 10.85 -2.47 -7.17
CA ALA A 26 9.60 -2.19 -6.51
C ALA A 26 8.72 -1.34 -7.43
N SER A 27 7.80 -1.98 -8.12
CA SER A 27 6.74 -1.33 -8.87
C SER A 27 5.53 -1.08 -7.96
N THR A 28 4.38 -0.68 -8.47
CA THR A 28 3.26 -0.25 -7.64
C THR A 28 1.92 -0.43 -8.34
N SER A 29 0.87 -0.73 -7.61
CA SER A 29 -0.50 -0.74 -8.09
C SER A 29 -0.99 0.65 -8.58
N GLU A 30 -0.33 1.74 -8.17
CA GLU A 30 -0.64 3.08 -8.65
C GLU A 30 -0.42 3.26 -10.17
N LEU A 31 0.33 2.33 -10.82
CA LEU A 31 0.49 2.30 -12.28
C LEU A 31 -0.84 2.10 -12.99
N TYR A 32 -1.74 1.31 -12.42
CA TYR A 32 -3.05 1.02 -13.03
C TYR A 32 -3.94 2.27 -13.08
N GLY A 33 -3.76 3.19 -12.12
CA GLY A 33 -4.52 4.42 -12.08
C GLY A 33 -6.02 4.18 -12.11
N ASP A 34 -6.70 4.93 -12.97
CA ASP A 34 -8.15 4.86 -13.13
C ASP A 34 -8.49 3.88 -14.28
N THR A 35 -8.54 2.59 -13.97
CA THR A 35 -8.89 1.52 -14.91
C THR A 35 -10.26 0.92 -14.59
N ASN A 36 -10.98 0.49 -15.62
CA ASN A 36 -12.25 -0.24 -15.48
C ASN A 36 -12.04 -1.74 -15.23
N GLN A 37 -10.83 -2.25 -15.43
CA GLN A 37 -10.50 -3.66 -15.19
C GLN A 37 -10.27 -3.91 -13.71
N ILE A 38 -11.11 -4.72 -13.10
CA ILE A 38 -11.04 -5.10 -11.68
C ILE A 38 -11.38 -6.60 -11.59
N PRO A 39 -10.52 -7.41 -10.96
CA PRO A 39 -9.20 -7.06 -10.39
C PRO A 39 -8.14 -6.77 -11.46
N GLN A 40 -7.06 -6.06 -11.04
CA GLN A 40 -5.91 -5.76 -11.90
C GLN A 40 -4.88 -6.88 -11.81
N ASN A 41 -4.31 -7.24 -12.96
CA ASN A 41 -3.23 -8.22 -13.09
C ASN A 41 -2.06 -7.69 -13.95
N GLU A 42 -1.09 -8.53 -14.23
CA GLU A 42 0.12 -8.16 -14.99
C GLU A 42 -0.16 -7.70 -16.43
N LEU A 43 -1.34 -8.06 -16.98
CA LEU A 43 -1.76 -7.69 -18.36
C LEU A 43 -2.65 -6.44 -18.39
N THR A 44 -3.10 -5.96 -17.24
CA THR A 44 -3.93 -4.76 -17.16
C THR A 44 -3.15 -3.53 -17.60
N PRO A 45 -3.64 -2.76 -18.58
CA PRO A 45 -2.97 -1.55 -19.05
C PRO A 45 -2.76 -0.51 -17.95
N PHE A 46 -1.60 0.15 -17.95
CA PHE A 46 -1.28 1.20 -17.01
C PHE A 46 -1.87 2.55 -17.46
N ASN A 47 -2.40 3.30 -16.50
CA ASN A 47 -2.94 4.65 -16.69
C ASN A 47 -2.58 5.52 -15.46
N PRO A 48 -1.29 5.84 -15.24
CA PRO A 48 -0.81 6.52 -14.03
C PRO A 48 -1.45 7.89 -13.87
N ARG A 49 -1.86 8.23 -12.64
CA ARG A 49 -2.59 9.47 -12.31
C ARG A 49 -1.82 10.42 -11.39
N SER A 50 -0.52 10.17 -11.17
CA SER A 50 0.32 11.01 -10.33
C SER A 50 1.76 11.06 -10.83
N PRO A 51 2.55 12.12 -10.50
CA PRO A 51 3.97 12.17 -10.82
C PRO A 51 4.74 10.97 -10.24
N TYR A 52 4.35 10.48 -9.08
CA TYR A 52 4.89 9.26 -8.49
C TYR A 52 4.64 8.04 -9.39
N ALA A 53 3.40 7.81 -9.79
CA ALA A 53 3.03 6.68 -10.64
C ALA A 53 3.74 6.76 -12.01
N ILE A 54 3.85 7.94 -12.60
CA ILE A 54 4.60 8.15 -13.87
C ILE A 54 6.07 7.79 -13.69
N ALA A 55 6.72 8.23 -12.60
CA ALA A 55 8.11 7.89 -12.31
C ALA A 55 8.31 6.38 -12.08
N LYS A 56 7.36 5.72 -11.44
CA LYS A 56 7.35 4.26 -11.25
C LYS A 56 7.07 3.51 -12.55
N GLN A 57 6.24 4.05 -13.44
CA GLN A 57 6.01 3.48 -14.76
C GLN A 57 7.30 3.51 -15.61
N TYR A 58 8.04 4.62 -15.59
CA TYR A 58 9.34 4.69 -16.23
C TYR A 58 10.28 3.61 -15.69
N ALA A 59 10.39 3.46 -14.37
CA ALA A 59 11.22 2.45 -13.74
C ALA A 59 10.79 1.02 -14.11
N HIS A 60 9.49 0.76 -14.14
CA HIS A 60 8.90 -0.53 -14.52
C HIS A 60 9.29 -0.93 -15.96
N TYR A 61 9.03 -0.07 -16.94
CA TYR A 61 9.35 -0.36 -18.33
C TYR A 61 10.86 -0.36 -18.61
N THR A 62 11.63 0.46 -17.91
CA THR A 62 13.09 0.40 -18.00
C THR A 62 13.61 -0.97 -17.52
N THR A 63 13.05 -1.52 -16.45
CA THR A 63 13.40 -2.86 -15.94
C THR A 63 13.08 -3.94 -16.97
N ILE A 64 11.90 -3.90 -17.61
CA ILE A 64 11.53 -4.81 -18.69
C ILE A 64 12.51 -4.68 -19.87
N ASN A 65 12.78 -3.45 -20.30
CA ASN A 65 13.68 -3.21 -21.43
C ASN A 65 15.08 -3.77 -21.19
N TYR A 66 15.64 -3.57 -19.98
CA TYR A 66 16.97 -4.10 -19.66
C TYR A 66 17.00 -5.62 -19.55
N ARG A 67 15.92 -6.24 -19.09
CA ARG A 67 15.73 -7.69 -19.12
C ARG A 67 15.74 -8.23 -20.54
N GLU A 68 14.98 -7.62 -21.45
CA GLU A 68 14.81 -8.09 -22.82
C GLU A 68 16.00 -7.75 -23.72
N ALA A 69 16.52 -6.52 -23.65
CA ALA A 69 17.58 -6.06 -24.54
C ALA A 69 18.98 -6.54 -24.13
N TYR A 70 19.25 -6.71 -22.84
CA TYR A 70 20.58 -7.04 -22.31
C TYR A 70 20.64 -8.38 -21.58
N GLY A 71 19.53 -9.09 -21.45
CA GLY A 71 19.48 -10.39 -20.79
C GLY A 71 19.73 -10.33 -19.28
N LEU A 72 19.51 -9.18 -18.65
CA LEU A 72 19.67 -9.05 -17.21
C LEU A 72 18.57 -9.81 -16.46
N PHE A 73 18.93 -10.43 -15.33
CA PHE A 73 17.90 -10.90 -14.41
C PHE A 73 17.29 -9.69 -13.70
N ALA A 74 16.19 -9.16 -14.24
CA ALA A 74 15.50 -8.01 -13.72
C ALA A 74 13.97 -8.23 -13.71
N CYS A 75 13.33 -8.09 -12.56
CA CYS A 75 11.91 -8.36 -12.37
C CYS A 75 11.20 -7.21 -11.65
N ASN A 76 9.90 -7.04 -11.91
CA ASN A 76 9.05 -6.05 -11.26
C ASN A 76 8.04 -6.74 -10.32
N GLY A 77 7.97 -6.31 -9.06
CA GLY A 77 6.84 -6.61 -8.20
C GLY A 77 5.83 -5.46 -8.26
N ILE A 78 4.66 -5.68 -8.84
CA ILE A 78 3.57 -4.71 -8.86
C ILE A 78 2.84 -4.82 -7.52
N LEU A 79 3.37 -4.07 -6.54
CA LEU A 79 2.93 -4.18 -5.16
C LEU A 79 1.66 -3.37 -4.92
N PHE A 80 0.65 -4.03 -4.36
CA PHE A 80 -0.48 -3.35 -3.75
C PHE A 80 -0.09 -2.79 -2.39
N ASN A 81 -1.00 -2.08 -1.72
CA ASN A 81 -0.66 -1.42 -0.47
C ASN A 81 -0.23 -2.43 0.59
N HIS A 82 0.92 -2.23 1.19
CA HIS A 82 1.43 -3.09 2.25
C HIS A 82 1.88 -2.24 3.44
N GLU A 83 1.44 -2.68 4.60
CA GLU A 83 1.46 -1.90 5.81
C GLU A 83 2.18 -2.66 6.93
N SER A 84 2.59 -1.92 7.95
CA SER A 84 3.14 -2.46 9.19
C SER A 84 3.10 -1.42 10.31
N PRO A 85 3.43 -1.79 11.55
CA PRO A 85 3.65 -0.81 12.62
C PRO A 85 4.67 0.30 12.28
N LEU A 86 5.60 0.03 11.38
CA LEU A 86 6.65 0.98 10.94
C LEU A 86 6.25 1.85 9.74
N ARG A 87 4.99 1.78 9.31
CA ARG A 87 4.51 2.64 8.21
C ARG A 87 4.70 4.12 8.54
N GLY A 88 5.11 4.91 7.55
CA GLY A 88 5.29 6.36 7.72
C GLY A 88 4.01 7.08 8.17
N GLU A 89 4.13 8.03 9.08
CA GLU A 89 3.00 8.70 9.75
C GLU A 89 2.06 9.48 8.83
N THR A 90 2.52 9.87 7.65
CA THR A 90 1.72 10.61 6.65
C THR A 90 0.80 9.72 5.83
N PHE A 91 1.00 8.38 5.85
CA PHE A 91 0.14 7.45 5.15
C PHE A 91 -1.18 7.22 5.89
N VAL A 92 -2.25 7.04 5.12
CA VAL A 92 -3.63 7.00 5.63
C VAL A 92 -3.84 5.95 6.71
N THR A 93 -3.32 4.74 6.54
CA THR A 93 -3.43 3.63 7.50
C THR A 93 -2.80 3.99 8.84
N LYS A 94 -1.54 4.45 8.81
CA LYS A 94 -0.81 4.87 10.02
C LYS A 94 -1.44 6.10 10.66
N LYS A 95 -1.92 7.05 9.86
CA LYS A 95 -2.63 8.22 10.35
C LYS A 95 -3.90 7.83 11.13
N ILE A 96 -4.62 6.79 10.68
CA ILE A 96 -5.81 6.28 11.33
C ILE A 96 -5.43 5.53 12.62
N THR A 97 -4.55 4.53 12.57
CA THR A 97 -4.21 3.70 13.73
C THR A 97 -3.59 4.53 14.84
N ARG A 98 -2.61 5.36 14.51
CA ARG A 98 -1.95 6.28 15.46
C ARG A 98 -2.92 7.33 16.00
N GLY A 99 -3.74 7.93 15.11
CA GLY A 99 -4.70 8.96 15.52
C GLY A 99 -5.76 8.44 16.48
N LEU A 100 -6.37 7.30 16.18
CA LEU A 100 -7.38 6.69 17.06
C LEU A 100 -6.75 6.16 18.35
N ALA A 101 -5.53 5.61 18.33
CA ALA A 101 -4.81 5.24 19.55
C ALA A 101 -4.57 6.47 20.45
N ARG A 102 -4.15 7.60 19.89
CA ARG A 102 -3.94 8.86 20.63
C ARG A 102 -5.25 9.45 21.14
N ILE A 103 -6.35 9.34 20.40
CA ILE A 103 -7.69 9.74 20.87
C ILE A 103 -8.09 8.89 22.07
N LYS A 104 -7.93 7.57 22.00
CA LYS A 104 -8.20 6.64 23.11
C LYS A 104 -7.42 6.98 24.37
N MET A 105 -6.19 7.47 24.22
CA MET A 105 -5.28 7.85 25.32
C MET A 105 -5.44 9.31 25.76
N GLY A 106 -6.40 10.06 25.20
CA GLY A 106 -6.63 11.48 25.55
C GLY A 106 -5.59 12.47 25.01
N LEU A 107 -4.66 12.04 24.14
CA LEU A 107 -3.58 12.84 23.59
C LEU A 107 -3.98 13.64 22.35
N GLN A 108 -5.11 13.31 21.74
CA GLN A 108 -5.60 13.94 20.51
C GLN A 108 -7.13 13.98 20.53
N LYS A 109 -7.71 15.02 19.96
CA LYS A 109 -9.18 15.18 19.95
C LYS A 109 -9.81 14.58 18.70
N LYS A 110 -9.18 14.71 17.54
CA LYS A 110 -9.73 14.25 16.25
C LYS A 110 -8.64 14.00 15.21
N ILE A 111 -9.00 13.27 14.15
CA ILE A 111 -8.18 13.10 12.95
C ILE A 111 -8.89 13.72 11.73
N TYR A 112 -8.08 14.22 10.78
CA TYR A 112 -8.56 14.76 9.52
C TYR A 112 -8.10 13.86 8.39
N LEU A 113 -9.01 13.46 7.51
CA LEU A 113 -8.77 12.58 6.38
C LEU A 113 -9.31 13.17 5.08
N GLY A 114 -8.89 12.63 3.94
CA GLY A 114 -9.46 12.96 2.63
C GLY A 114 -10.62 12.03 2.28
N ASN A 115 -10.58 11.45 1.07
CA ASN A 115 -11.61 10.54 0.59
C ASN A 115 -11.65 9.23 1.38
N ILE A 116 -12.69 9.03 2.17
CA ILE A 116 -12.88 7.82 2.99
C ILE A 116 -13.54 6.67 2.22
N TYR A 117 -13.94 6.88 0.97
CA TYR A 117 -14.59 5.88 0.12
C TYR A 117 -13.63 5.22 -0.87
N SER A 118 -12.41 5.73 -1.00
CA SER A 118 -11.36 5.06 -1.79
C SER A 118 -11.12 3.65 -1.28
N LYS A 119 -11.07 2.70 -2.21
CA LYS A 119 -10.87 1.27 -1.92
C LYS A 119 -9.42 0.89 -2.17
N ARG A 120 -8.83 0.16 -1.25
CA ARG A 120 -7.45 -0.35 -1.36
C ARG A 120 -7.38 -1.80 -0.90
N ASP A 121 -6.49 -2.54 -1.53
CA ASP A 121 -6.05 -3.85 -1.08
C ASP A 121 -4.86 -3.64 -0.14
N TRP A 122 -5.02 -3.92 1.16
CA TRP A 122 -4.00 -3.75 2.18
C TRP A 122 -3.50 -5.08 2.71
N GLY A 123 -2.22 -5.36 2.52
CA GLY A 123 -1.55 -6.52 3.06
C GLY A 123 -0.50 -6.18 4.12
N HIS A 124 0.08 -7.21 4.72
CA HIS A 124 1.16 -7.06 5.69
C HIS A 124 2.52 -7.09 4.99
N VAL A 125 3.44 -6.18 5.38
CA VAL A 125 4.75 -6.02 4.72
C VAL A 125 5.59 -7.30 4.70
N GLU A 126 5.50 -8.15 5.73
CA GLU A 126 6.27 -9.40 5.79
C GLU A 126 5.93 -10.34 4.63
N ASP A 127 4.64 -10.48 4.28
CA ASP A 127 4.21 -11.28 3.15
C ASP A 127 4.77 -10.73 1.83
N TYR A 128 4.81 -9.41 1.70
CA TYR A 128 5.32 -8.75 0.50
C TYR A 128 6.84 -8.88 0.36
N VAL A 129 7.59 -8.80 1.47
CA VAL A 129 9.05 -9.03 1.46
C VAL A 129 9.37 -10.49 1.11
N GLU A 130 8.58 -11.45 1.59
CA GLU A 130 8.71 -12.86 1.18
C GLU A 130 8.52 -13.00 -0.34
N ALA A 131 7.50 -12.35 -0.92
CA ALA A 131 7.28 -12.36 -2.36
C ALA A 131 8.48 -11.80 -3.15
N GLN A 132 9.03 -10.68 -2.71
CA GLN A 132 10.22 -10.07 -3.32
C GLN A 132 11.40 -11.04 -3.33
N TRP A 133 11.62 -11.73 -2.22
CA TRP A 133 12.68 -12.74 -2.12
C TRP A 133 12.42 -13.92 -3.06
N LEU A 134 11.19 -14.46 -3.08
CA LEU A 134 10.80 -15.57 -3.94
C LEU A 134 10.97 -15.24 -5.43
N MET A 135 10.63 -14.02 -5.85
CA MET A 135 10.84 -13.55 -7.23
C MET A 135 12.31 -13.61 -7.64
N LEU A 136 13.22 -13.28 -6.72
CA LEU A 136 14.66 -13.33 -6.95
C LEU A 136 15.23 -14.77 -6.87
N GLN A 137 14.49 -15.76 -6.39
CA GLN A 137 14.91 -17.16 -6.39
C GLN A 137 14.58 -17.88 -7.71
N GLN A 138 13.77 -17.28 -8.58
CA GLN A 138 13.38 -17.89 -9.85
C GLN A 138 14.58 -18.01 -10.82
N GLU A 139 14.50 -18.94 -11.76
CA GLU A 139 15.48 -19.10 -12.84
C GLU A 139 15.27 -18.05 -13.94
N VAL A 140 14.02 -17.70 -14.20
CA VAL A 140 13.62 -16.73 -15.23
C VAL A 140 12.99 -15.51 -14.57
N PRO A 141 13.43 -14.29 -14.89
CA PRO A 141 12.84 -13.09 -14.33
C PRO A 141 11.47 -12.80 -14.97
N GLU A 142 10.47 -12.64 -14.14
CA GLU A 142 9.11 -12.25 -14.54
C GLU A 142 8.55 -11.17 -13.62
N ASP A 143 7.51 -10.49 -14.09
CA ASP A 143 6.79 -9.50 -13.29
C ASP A 143 5.58 -10.15 -12.61
N PHE A 144 5.29 -9.72 -11.37
CA PHE A 144 4.23 -10.30 -10.55
C PHE A 144 3.41 -9.23 -9.85
N VAL A 145 2.09 -9.39 -9.89
CA VAL A 145 1.17 -8.70 -8.97
C VAL A 145 1.25 -9.35 -7.59
N ILE A 146 1.48 -8.53 -6.58
CA ILE A 146 1.50 -8.95 -5.18
C ILE A 146 0.39 -8.20 -4.44
N ALA A 147 -0.64 -8.94 -4.05
CA ALA A 147 -1.88 -8.42 -3.48
C ALA A 147 -2.52 -9.45 -2.55
N THR A 148 -3.41 -9.00 -1.67
CA THR A 148 -4.19 -9.89 -0.80
C THR A 148 -5.47 -10.38 -1.45
N GLU A 149 -5.88 -9.79 -2.57
CA GLU A 149 -7.15 -10.01 -3.26
C GLU A 149 -8.38 -9.63 -2.40
N ASN A 150 -8.16 -8.80 -1.40
CA ASN A 150 -9.20 -8.32 -0.49
C ASN A 150 -9.08 -6.81 -0.32
N GLN A 151 -10.08 -6.07 -0.81
CA GLN A 151 -10.08 -4.63 -0.69
C GLN A 151 -11.08 -4.15 0.37
N LYS A 152 -10.77 -3.00 0.94
CA LYS A 152 -11.65 -2.27 1.86
C LYS A 152 -11.60 -0.79 1.58
N THR A 153 -12.67 -0.08 1.93
CA THR A 153 -12.68 1.37 1.95
C THR A 153 -11.88 1.90 3.14
N VAL A 154 -11.40 3.14 3.03
CA VAL A 154 -10.78 3.83 4.18
C VAL A 154 -11.76 3.93 5.35
N LYS A 155 -13.06 4.10 5.08
CA LYS A 155 -14.11 4.11 6.13
C LYS A 155 -14.23 2.77 6.86
N GLU A 156 -14.18 1.64 6.13
CA GLU A 156 -14.16 0.32 6.75
C GLU A 156 -12.90 0.10 7.60
N PHE A 157 -11.74 0.63 7.15
CA PHE A 157 -10.51 0.59 7.93
C PHE A 157 -10.64 1.38 9.23
N ILE A 158 -11.24 2.58 9.21
CA ILE A 158 -11.51 3.40 10.40
C ILE A 158 -12.41 2.65 11.37
N ASN A 159 -13.53 2.06 10.87
CA ASN A 159 -14.48 1.34 11.70
C ASN A 159 -13.85 0.14 12.39
N ALA A 160 -13.08 -0.67 11.64
CA ALA A 160 -12.39 -1.82 12.20
C ALA A 160 -11.34 -1.43 13.26
N CYS A 161 -10.61 -0.32 13.02
CA CYS A 161 -9.68 0.23 13.99
C CYS A 161 -10.37 0.69 15.27
N ALA A 162 -11.47 1.42 15.14
CA ALA A 162 -12.24 1.94 16.27
C ALA A 162 -12.86 0.81 17.10
N GLU A 163 -13.40 -0.22 16.45
CA GLU A 163 -13.92 -1.42 17.08
C GLU A 163 -12.86 -2.10 17.97
N LYS A 164 -11.66 -2.35 17.42
CA LYS A 164 -10.55 -2.94 18.16
C LYS A 164 -10.06 -2.09 19.34
N LEU A 165 -10.23 -0.78 19.25
CA LEU A 165 -9.92 0.15 20.35
C LEU A 165 -11.08 0.34 21.33
N ASN A 166 -12.23 -0.33 21.13
CA ASN A 166 -13.47 -0.10 21.87
C ASN A 166 -13.88 1.39 21.87
N ILE A 167 -13.79 2.02 20.70
CA ILE A 167 -14.30 3.37 20.44
C ILE A 167 -15.59 3.21 19.65
N GLY A 168 -16.72 3.52 20.26
CA GLY A 168 -17.99 3.57 19.54
C GLY A 168 -17.96 4.67 18.47
N LEU A 169 -18.38 4.36 17.24
CA LEU A 169 -18.47 5.35 16.18
C LEU A 169 -19.88 5.46 15.63
N SER A 170 -20.33 6.69 15.44
CA SER A 170 -21.55 7.01 14.69
C SER A 170 -21.24 8.01 13.60
N TRP A 171 -21.60 7.68 12.34
CA TRP A 171 -21.37 8.56 11.20
C TRP A 171 -22.59 9.42 10.93
N LYS A 172 -22.36 10.74 10.68
CA LYS A 172 -23.40 11.71 10.30
C LYS A 172 -22.88 12.59 9.16
N GLY A 173 -23.80 13.04 8.30
CA GLY A 173 -23.48 13.85 7.12
C GLY A 173 -23.21 13.02 5.88
N LYS A 174 -22.77 13.68 4.80
CA LYS A 174 -22.41 13.07 3.51
C LYS A 174 -21.27 13.85 2.85
N GLY A 175 -20.46 13.17 2.04
CA GLY A 175 -19.35 13.80 1.31
C GLY A 175 -18.36 14.47 2.25
N VAL A 176 -17.97 15.70 1.95
CA VAL A 176 -17.01 16.47 2.76
C VAL A 176 -17.53 16.85 4.14
N ASN A 177 -18.86 16.85 4.33
CA ASN A 177 -19.50 17.14 5.61
C ASN A 177 -19.72 15.91 6.48
N GLU A 178 -19.27 14.74 6.02
CA GLU A 178 -19.40 13.50 6.79
C GLU A 178 -18.37 13.46 7.92
N LYS A 179 -18.84 13.11 9.12
CA LYS A 179 -18.03 13.04 10.33
C LYS A 179 -18.36 11.80 11.13
N ALA A 180 -17.37 11.24 11.81
CA ALA A 180 -17.60 10.21 12.82
C ALA A 180 -17.54 10.83 14.22
N TYR A 181 -18.51 10.46 15.03
CA TYR A 181 -18.68 10.92 16.41
C TYR A 181 -18.47 9.78 17.39
N ASP A 182 -17.89 10.08 18.53
CA ASP A 182 -17.83 9.19 19.68
C ASP A 182 -19.20 9.09 20.38
N PRO A 183 -19.39 8.19 21.37
CA PRO A 183 -20.64 8.05 22.11
C PRO A 183 -21.05 9.31 22.90
N THR A 184 -20.12 10.21 23.19
CA THR A 184 -20.40 11.47 23.90
C THR A 184 -20.82 12.60 22.97
N GLY A 185 -20.80 12.35 21.63
CA GLY A 185 -21.18 13.31 20.61
C GLY A 185 -20.05 14.20 20.11
N ASN A 186 -18.80 13.93 20.48
CA ASN A 186 -17.66 14.68 19.96
C ASN A 186 -17.24 14.14 18.58
N PRO A 187 -16.98 15.01 17.59
CA PRO A 187 -16.44 14.60 16.31
C PRO A 187 -14.98 14.16 16.47
N ILE A 188 -14.67 12.92 16.13
CA ILE A 188 -13.31 12.34 16.22
C ILE A 188 -12.69 12.04 14.87
N VAL A 189 -13.51 11.94 13.80
CA VAL A 189 -13.03 11.89 12.42
C VAL A 189 -13.74 12.95 11.61
N GLU A 190 -12.99 13.80 10.93
CA GLU A 190 -13.52 14.81 10.03
C GLU A 190 -12.87 14.70 8.65
N ILE A 191 -13.64 14.96 7.61
CA ILE A 191 -13.13 15.02 6.24
C ILE A 191 -12.66 16.46 5.97
N SER A 192 -11.47 16.57 5.35
CA SER A 192 -10.91 17.85 4.95
C SER A 192 -10.58 17.86 3.47
N GLU A 193 -11.06 18.86 2.75
CA GLU A 193 -10.78 19.04 1.32
C GLU A 193 -9.29 19.19 1.02
N SER A 194 -8.50 19.70 1.97
CA SER A 194 -7.04 19.82 1.82
C SER A 194 -6.32 18.47 1.64
N TYR A 195 -6.95 17.36 2.01
CA TYR A 195 -6.44 16.01 1.84
C TYR A 195 -7.03 15.28 0.62
N PHE A 196 -7.94 15.92 -0.13
CA PHE A 196 -8.42 15.36 -1.39
C PHE A 196 -7.36 15.49 -2.48
N ARG A 197 -7.11 14.40 -3.17
CA ARG A 197 -6.28 14.43 -4.38
C ARG A 197 -7.17 14.69 -5.59
N LYS A 198 -6.78 15.62 -6.45
CA LYS A 198 -7.51 15.95 -7.69
C LYS A 198 -7.70 14.75 -8.62
N THR A 199 -6.77 13.79 -8.55
CA THR A 199 -6.72 12.58 -9.37
C THR A 199 -6.59 11.35 -8.46
N ASP A 200 -7.49 11.22 -7.47
CA ASP A 200 -7.48 10.06 -6.56
C ASP A 200 -7.94 8.81 -7.31
N VAL A 201 -7.18 7.73 -7.17
CA VAL A 201 -7.54 6.43 -7.73
C VAL A 201 -8.61 5.81 -6.82
N GLY A 202 -9.80 5.60 -7.37
CA GLY A 202 -10.97 5.15 -6.61
C GLY A 202 -10.89 3.70 -6.15
N ASN A 203 -10.31 2.81 -7.00
CA ASN A 203 -10.45 1.37 -6.81
C ASN A 203 -9.19 0.61 -7.23
N LEU A 204 -8.52 -0.04 -6.28
CA LEU A 204 -7.37 -0.91 -6.51
C LEU A 204 -7.62 -2.26 -5.83
N LEU A 205 -7.74 -3.33 -6.65
CA LEU A 205 -7.88 -4.71 -6.20
C LEU A 205 -6.98 -5.58 -7.08
N GLY A 206 -5.97 -6.23 -6.48
CA GLY A 206 -5.03 -7.06 -7.23
C GLY A 206 -5.51 -8.48 -7.46
N ASP A 207 -5.10 -9.07 -8.58
CA ASP A 207 -5.19 -10.51 -8.88
C ASP A 207 -3.78 -11.10 -8.78
N ALA A 208 -3.49 -11.81 -7.70
CA ALA A 208 -2.21 -12.44 -7.44
C ALA A 208 -2.13 -13.90 -7.95
N SER A 209 -3.00 -14.31 -8.87
CA SER A 209 -3.06 -15.69 -9.38
C SER A 209 -1.74 -16.17 -9.95
N LYS A 210 -1.00 -15.31 -10.65
CA LYS A 210 0.34 -15.65 -11.19
C LYS A 210 1.35 -15.91 -10.07
N ALA A 211 1.36 -15.08 -9.03
CA ALA A 211 2.24 -15.29 -7.88
C ALA A 211 1.89 -16.60 -7.14
N LYS A 212 0.62 -16.92 -7.00
CA LYS A 212 0.19 -18.21 -6.43
C LYS A 212 0.70 -19.41 -7.24
N GLN A 213 0.57 -19.35 -8.56
CA GLN A 213 0.93 -20.47 -9.45
C GLN A 213 2.43 -20.66 -9.58
N LYS A 214 3.19 -19.58 -9.77
CA LYS A 214 4.62 -19.64 -10.08
C LYS A 214 5.52 -19.55 -8.87
N LEU A 215 5.15 -18.77 -7.86
CA LEU A 215 5.94 -18.57 -6.65
C LEU A 215 5.43 -19.39 -5.46
N ASN A 216 4.30 -20.09 -5.61
CA ASN A 216 3.57 -20.70 -4.48
C ASN A 216 3.33 -19.69 -3.34
N TRP A 217 3.13 -18.43 -3.69
CA TRP A 217 2.97 -17.33 -2.74
C TRP A 217 1.50 -16.91 -2.61
N ARG A 218 1.11 -16.62 -1.39
CA ARG A 218 -0.14 -15.93 -1.05
C ARG A 218 0.05 -15.14 0.24
N ALA A 219 -0.72 -14.08 0.41
CA ALA A 219 -0.75 -13.36 1.69
C ALA A 219 -1.20 -14.31 2.82
N LYS A 220 -0.43 -14.36 3.89
CA LYS A 220 -0.64 -15.25 5.06
C LYS A 220 -1.32 -14.50 6.20
N LYS A 221 -0.95 -13.22 6.39
CA LYS A 221 -1.51 -12.38 7.44
C LYS A 221 -2.83 -11.75 6.99
N SER A 222 -3.85 -11.93 7.80
CA SER A 222 -5.17 -11.34 7.58
C SER A 222 -5.15 -9.83 7.86
N PHE A 223 -6.14 -9.13 7.31
CA PHE A 223 -6.40 -7.72 7.61
C PHE A 223 -6.54 -7.46 9.13
N ASN A 224 -7.18 -8.37 9.86
CA ASN A 224 -7.34 -8.24 11.30
C ASN A 224 -6.02 -8.36 12.06
N GLN A 225 -5.13 -9.29 11.67
CA GLN A 225 -3.79 -9.42 12.25
C GLN A 225 -2.95 -8.17 12.00
N LEU A 226 -2.99 -7.63 10.77
CA LEU A 226 -2.33 -6.37 10.43
C LEU A 226 -2.80 -5.23 11.35
N LEU A 227 -4.12 -5.08 11.52
CA LEU A 227 -4.67 -4.05 12.41
C LEU A 227 -4.26 -4.24 13.87
N ASP A 228 -4.28 -5.48 14.37
CA ASP A 228 -3.90 -5.78 15.75
C ASP A 228 -2.46 -5.36 16.03
N GLU A 229 -1.54 -5.68 15.12
CA GLU A 229 -0.13 -5.30 15.24
C GLU A 229 0.07 -3.78 15.19
N MET A 230 -0.57 -3.10 14.23
CA MET A 230 -0.46 -1.64 14.10
C MET A 230 -1.04 -0.91 15.30
N ILE A 231 -2.22 -1.31 15.76
CA ILE A 231 -2.91 -0.69 16.91
C ILE A 231 -2.12 -0.92 18.19
N LYS A 232 -1.64 -2.13 18.43
CA LYS A 232 -0.82 -2.45 19.61
C LYS A 232 0.40 -1.55 19.68
N TYR A 233 1.14 -1.45 18.58
CA TYR A 233 2.30 -0.58 18.47
C TYR A 233 1.95 0.88 18.78
N ASP A 234 0.88 1.42 18.17
CA ASP A 234 0.51 2.82 18.32
C ASP A 234 -0.04 3.15 19.73
N ILE A 235 -0.69 2.20 20.39
CA ILE A 235 -1.08 2.35 21.81
C ILE A 235 0.17 2.37 22.70
N ASP A 236 1.15 1.50 22.45
CA ASP A 236 2.36 1.46 23.25
C ASP A 236 3.22 2.73 23.07
N GLU A 237 3.29 3.27 21.85
CA GLU A 237 3.90 4.57 21.58
C GLU A 237 3.13 5.72 22.27
N ALA A 238 1.80 5.71 22.23
CA ALA A 238 0.99 6.72 22.89
C ALA A 238 1.17 6.72 24.41
N LYS A 239 1.29 5.54 25.04
CA LYS A 239 1.55 5.42 26.49
C LYS A 239 2.88 6.06 26.93
N LYS A 240 3.90 6.02 26.06
CA LYS A 240 5.21 6.66 26.36
C LYS A 240 5.10 8.19 26.49
N LEU A 241 4.08 8.80 25.86
CA LEU A 241 3.88 10.24 25.87
C LEU A 241 3.08 10.73 27.09
N ILE A 242 2.52 9.82 27.88
CA ILE A 242 1.74 10.16 29.09
C ILE A 242 2.62 10.08 30.36
N LYS A 243 3.77 9.44 30.25
CA LYS A 243 4.80 9.38 31.30
C LYS A 243 5.62 10.65 31.35
#